data_17d8afe257723341ee4ddbd1107f294c
#
_entry.id   17d8afe257723341ee4ddbd1107f294c
#
_cell.length_a   1.000
_cell.length_b   1.000
_cell.length_c   1.000
_cell.angle_alpha   90.00
_cell.angle_beta   90.00
_cell.angle_gamma   90.00
#
_symmetry.space_group_name_H-M   'P 1'
#
loop_
_entity.id
_entity.type
_entity.pdbx_description
1 polymer ?
#
loop_
_entity_poly.entity_id
_entity_poly.type
_entity_poly.pdbx_seq_one_letter_code
_entity_poly.pdbx_strand_id
1 'polypeptide(L)'
;MHKIAITTGDPNGIGAEITIKALNALDMSEEKVLLISNKKILDFYGKLKRDYEIWEIPYDAKVEPGKVTKEAGEFSFLSVKKACEVNAKAIVTAPVAKNALHLAGHKFNGQTEILQKYLAHGNQLAEMLFVAGNFRVLLLTRHVALKDIVLTKDMVVEKILNLKDFFAKHFGISEPRFALCGFNPHSGEDGILGREEIDILMPAVNELR
;
A
#
# COMPACT_ATOMS: atom_id res chain seq x y z
N MET A 1 -5.40 7.02 20.80
CA MET A 1 -5.53 6.67 19.35
C MET A 1 -4.22 7.05 18.69
N HIS A 2 -3.54 6.12 18.05
CA HIS A 2 -2.29 6.39 17.34
C HIS A 2 -2.58 7.11 16.02
N LYS A 3 -1.75 8.07 15.65
CA LYS A 3 -1.90 8.72 14.35
C LYS A 3 -1.27 7.91 13.23
N ILE A 4 -0.12 7.25 13.52
CA ILE A 4 0.62 6.48 12.52
C ILE A 4 1.04 5.14 13.15
N ALA A 5 0.76 4.02 12.45
CA ALA A 5 1.30 2.72 12.75
C ALA A 5 2.39 2.37 11.73
N ILE A 6 3.57 1.96 12.19
CA ILE A 6 4.71 1.66 11.32
C ILE A 6 5.13 0.21 11.53
N THR A 7 5.17 -0.59 10.46
CA THR A 7 5.75 -1.94 10.49
C THR A 7 7.18 -1.91 9.98
N THR A 8 8.07 -2.69 10.59
CA THR A 8 9.47 -2.77 10.17
C THR A 8 9.74 -3.76 9.03
N GLY A 9 8.69 -4.45 8.57
CA GLY A 9 8.80 -5.36 7.43
C GLY A 9 9.63 -6.61 7.71
N ASP A 10 10.39 -7.06 6.70
CA ASP A 10 11.23 -8.26 6.79
C ASP A 10 12.41 -8.04 7.75
N PRO A 11 12.56 -8.87 8.81
CA PRO A 11 13.70 -8.80 9.74
C PRO A 11 15.07 -8.92 9.09
N ASN A 12 15.16 -9.64 7.97
CA ASN A 12 16.38 -9.85 7.21
C ASN A 12 16.58 -8.84 6.07
N GLY A 13 15.63 -7.89 5.92
CA GLY A 13 15.67 -6.83 4.94
C GLY A 13 16.16 -5.50 5.50
N ILE A 14 15.94 -4.43 4.73
CA ILE A 14 16.36 -3.06 5.10
C ILE A 14 15.31 -2.34 5.97
N GLY A 15 14.14 -2.94 6.20
CA GLY A 15 12.97 -2.26 6.74
C GLY A 15 13.19 -1.65 8.12
N ALA A 16 13.77 -2.41 9.06
CA ALA A 16 14.05 -1.91 10.40
C ALA A 16 15.10 -0.80 10.39
N GLU A 17 16.16 -0.95 9.59
CA GLU A 17 17.22 0.06 9.44
C GLU A 17 16.68 1.39 8.93
N ILE A 18 15.91 1.37 7.83
CA ILE A 18 15.35 2.61 7.26
C ILE A 18 14.30 3.25 8.18
N THR A 19 13.52 2.44 8.91
CA THR A 19 12.57 2.94 9.90
C THR A 19 13.28 3.69 11.03
N ILE A 20 14.34 3.12 11.60
CA ILE A 20 15.15 3.76 12.65
C ILE A 20 15.77 5.07 12.12
N LYS A 21 16.37 5.03 10.92
CA LYS A 21 16.96 6.23 10.30
C LYS A 21 15.94 7.33 10.07
N ALA A 22 14.77 6.99 9.54
CA ALA A 22 13.70 7.95 9.29
C ALA A 22 13.19 8.57 10.58
N LEU A 23 12.88 7.78 11.61
CA LEU A 23 12.39 8.26 12.90
C LEU A 23 13.44 9.10 13.65
N ASN A 24 14.73 8.82 13.44
CA ASN A 24 15.81 9.61 14.02
C ASN A 24 16.10 10.93 13.29
N ALA A 25 15.67 11.03 12.01
CA ALA A 25 15.87 12.23 11.18
C ALA A 25 14.65 13.17 11.19
N LEU A 26 13.46 12.62 11.37
CA LEU A 26 12.21 13.38 11.34
C LEU A 26 11.84 13.90 12.75
N ASP A 27 11.28 15.10 12.82
CA ASP A 27 10.64 15.55 14.05
C ASP A 27 9.22 14.99 14.15
N MET A 28 9.09 13.92 14.93
CA MET A 28 7.83 13.23 15.20
C MET A 28 7.30 13.52 16.61
N SER A 29 7.72 14.63 17.23
CA SER A 29 7.41 14.95 18.65
C SER A 29 5.91 15.09 18.93
N GLU A 30 5.15 15.60 17.97
CA GLU A 30 3.69 15.80 18.10
C GLU A 30 2.88 14.59 17.61
N GLU A 31 3.51 13.57 17.01
CA GLU A 31 2.83 12.45 16.43
C GLU A 31 2.82 11.23 17.37
N LYS A 32 1.66 10.64 17.56
CA LYS A 32 1.55 9.35 18.25
C LYS A 32 1.89 8.23 17.30
N VAL A 33 3.16 7.85 17.27
CA VAL A 33 3.68 6.74 16.45
C VAL A 33 3.63 5.45 17.26
N LEU A 34 3.10 4.40 16.66
CA LEU A 34 3.19 3.03 17.14
C LEU A 34 4.10 2.23 16.20
N LEU A 35 5.15 1.65 16.75
CA LEU A 35 5.99 0.71 16.03
C LEU A 35 5.46 -0.71 16.21
N ILE A 36 5.29 -1.44 15.12
CA ILE A 36 4.95 -2.84 15.13
C ILE A 36 6.19 -3.59 14.69
N SER A 37 6.92 -4.13 15.67
CA SER A 37 8.25 -4.70 15.47
C SER A 37 8.61 -5.68 16.59
N ASN A 38 9.89 -5.96 16.73
CA ASN A 38 10.48 -6.68 17.82
C ASN A 38 11.75 -5.95 18.29
N LYS A 39 11.95 -5.80 19.59
CA LYS A 39 13.10 -5.09 20.14
C LYS A 39 14.42 -5.66 19.68
N LYS A 40 14.56 -7.00 19.67
CA LYS A 40 15.78 -7.68 19.19
C LYS A 40 16.12 -7.29 17.74
N ILE A 41 15.12 -7.12 16.87
CA ILE A 41 15.32 -6.69 15.49
C ILE A 41 15.77 -5.23 15.46
N LEU A 42 15.08 -4.35 16.21
CA LEU A 42 15.45 -2.94 16.29
C LEU A 42 16.87 -2.76 16.82
N ASP A 43 17.21 -3.42 17.93
CA ASP A 43 18.54 -3.34 18.56
C ASP A 43 19.68 -3.85 17.63
N PHE A 44 19.37 -4.82 16.75
CA PHE A 44 20.31 -5.31 15.75
C PHE A 44 20.68 -4.25 14.70
N TYR A 45 19.68 -3.46 14.23
CA TYR A 45 19.89 -2.48 13.16
C TYR A 45 20.26 -1.08 13.65
N GLY A 46 20.04 -0.76 14.92
CA GLY A 46 20.43 0.52 15.48
C GLY A 46 19.65 0.92 16.72
N LYS A 47 19.77 2.21 17.10
CA LYS A 47 19.07 2.76 18.26
C LYS A 47 18.16 3.88 17.85
N LEU A 48 16.95 3.89 18.41
CA LEU A 48 16.03 5.01 18.34
C LEU A 48 16.51 6.10 19.30
N LYS A 49 16.53 7.35 18.84
CA LYS A 49 16.91 8.53 19.67
C LYS A 49 15.80 8.95 20.65
N ARG A 50 14.58 8.47 20.43
CA ARG A 50 13.39 8.74 21.26
C ARG A 50 12.70 7.44 21.60
N ASP A 51 11.94 7.45 22.67
CA ASP A 51 11.08 6.34 23.03
C ASP A 51 9.82 6.36 22.19
N TYR A 52 9.49 5.20 21.61
CA TYR A 52 8.25 4.96 20.89
C TYR A 52 7.50 3.79 21.53
N GLU A 53 6.19 3.82 21.49
CA GLU A 53 5.39 2.66 21.82
C GLU A 53 5.66 1.55 20.80
N ILE A 54 5.99 0.35 21.29
CA ILE A 54 6.29 -0.81 20.45
C ILE A 54 5.25 -1.89 20.73
N TRP A 55 4.56 -2.30 19.66
CA TRP A 55 3.76 -3.51 19.68
C TRP A 55 4.63 -4.68 19.23
N GLU A 56 5.02 -5.48 20.21
CA GLU A 56 5.93 -6.60 20.01
C GLU A 56 5.28 -7.71 19.18
N ILE A 57 5.96 -8.09 18.11
CA ILE A 57 5.71 -9.32 17.35
C ILE A 57 6.78 -10.32 17.75
N PRO A 58 6.42 -11.56 18.16
CA PRO A 58 7.42 -12.57 18.52
C PRO A 58 8.38 -12.86 17.38
N TYR A 59 9.66 -12.89 17.68
CA TYR A 59 10.73 -13.26 16.74
C TYR A 59 11.92 -13.87 17.50
N ASP A 60 12.00 -15.20 17.53
CA ASP A 60 13.04 -15.93 18.25
C ASP A 60 14.22 -16.30 17.34
N ALA A 61 14.06 -16.21 16.02
CA ALA A 61 15.10 -16.54 15.06
C ALA A 61 16.26 -15.51 15.09
N LYS A 62 17.38 -15.88 14.48
CA LYS A 62 18.50 -14.98 14.25
C LYS A 62 18.17 -14.02 13.11
N VAL A 63 18.54 -12.74 13.26
CA VAL A 63 18.51 -11.78 12.15
C VAL A 63 19.71 -12.09 11.23
N GLU A 64 19.42 -12.37 9.97
CA GLU A 64 20.41 -12.73 8.94
C GLU A 64 20.19 -11.90 7.66
N PRO A 65 20.75 -10.68 7.59
CA PRO A 65 20.51 -9.77 6.48
C PRO A 65 20.73 -10.41 5.10
N GLY A 66 19.78 -10.19 4.19
CA GLY A 66 19.80 -10.72 2.83
C GLY A 66 19.34 -12.17 2.68
N LYS A 67 19.01 -12.87 3.78
CA LYS A 67 18.50 -14.24 3.72
C LYS A 67 16.96 -14.27 3.71
N VAL A 68 16.42 -15.12 2.84
CA VAL A 68 15.00 -15.42 2.79
C VAL A 68 14.72 -16.61 3.72
N THR A 69 13.96 -16.37 4.79
CA THR A 69 13.63 -17.41 5.78
C THR A 69 12.13 -17.45 6.04
N LYS A 70 11.64 -18.60 6.50
CA LYS A 70 10.24 -18.80 6.88
C LYS A 70 9.86 -17.90 8.07
N GLU A 71 10.74 -17.80 9.06
CA GLU A 71 10.52 -17.01 10.28
C GLU A 71 10.42 -15.52 9.96
N ALA A 72 11.24 -15.02 9.03
CA ALA A 72 11.16 -13.64 8.55
C ALA A 72 9.86 -13.37 7.79
N GLY A 73 9.39 -14.35 7.00
CA GLY A 73 8.10 -14.28 6.31
C GLY A 73 6.92 -14.24 7.27
N GLU A 74 6.93 -15.11 8.30
CA GLU A 74 5.89 -15.14 9.34
C GLU A 74 5.84 -13.82 10.12
N PHE A 75 6.99 -13.32 10.55
CA PHE A 75 7.09 -12.02 11.22
C PHE A 75 6.54 -10.89 10.35
N SER A 76 6.93 -10.85 9.07
CA SER A 76 6.48 -9.84 8.12
C SER A 76 4.96 -9.85 7.97
N PHE A 77 4.37 -11.04 7.83
CA PHE A 77 2.92 -11.22 7.74
C PHE A 77 2.21 -10.76 9.01
N LEU A 78 2.65 -11.24 10.16
CA LEU A 78 2.06 -10.90 11.47
C LEU A 78 2.15 -9.40 11.75
N SER A 79 3.25 -8.75 11.38
CA SER A 79 3.43 -7.30 11.54
C SER A 79 2.41 -6.50 10.74
N VAL A 80 2.21 -6.83 9.46
CA VAL A 80 1.21 -6.15 8.61
C VAL A 80 -0.21 -6.45 9.08
N LYS A 81 -0.51 -7.71 9.39
CA LYS A 81 -1.81 -8.09 9.95
C LYS A 81 -2.12 -7.33 11.23
N LYS A 82 -1.13 -7.24 12.13
CA LYS A 82 -1.27 -6.52 13.40
C LYS A 82 -1.50 -5.03 13.20
N ALA A 83 -0.85 -4.43 12.19
CA ALA A 83 -1.10 -3.03 11.82
C ALA A 83 -2.56 -2.78 11.41
N CYS A 84 -3.21 -3.76 10.78
CA CYS A 84 -4.63 -3.66 10.41
C CYS A 84 -5.58 -3.67 11.61
N GLU A 85 -5.14 -4.18 12.77
CA GLU A 85 -5.94 -4.21 14.01
C GLU A 85 -5.84 -2.91 14.82
N VAL A 86 -4.89 -2.03 14.45
CA VAL A 86 -4.66 -0.75 15.14
C VAL A 86 -5.62 0.30 14.63
N ASN A 87 -6.27 0.99 15.54
CA ASN A 87 -7.04 2.19 15.19
C ASN A 87 -6.09 3.38 14.95
N ALA A 88 -5.38 3.35 13.82
CA ALA A 88 -4.49 4.41 13.36
C ALA A 88 -5.08 5.14 12.16
N LYS A 89 -4.70 6.41 11.97
CA LYS A 89 -5.09 7.20 10.79
C LYS A 89 -4.35 6.79 9.53
N ALA A 90 -3.14 6.27 9.70
CA ALA A 90 -2.29 5.80 8.60
C ALA A 90 -1.46 4.61 9.04
N ILE A 91 -1.17 3.72 8.09
CA ILE A 91 -0.23 2.61 8.24
C ILE A 91 0.91 2.84 7.27
N VAL A 92 2.13 2.83 7.78
CA VAL A 92 3.37 2.88 6.99
C VAL A 92 4.01 1.50 7.04
N THR A 93 4.16 0.87 5.89
CA THR A 93 4.73 -0.47 5.82
C THR A 93 6.14 -0.44 5.23
N ALA A 94 7.12 -0.98 5.95
CA ALA A 94 8.45 -1.22 5.42
C ALA A 94 8.46 -2.45 4.49
N PRO A 95 9.49 -2.62 3.63
CA PRO A 95 9.54 -3.69 2.64
C PRO A 95 9.44 -5.09 3.23
N VAL A 96 8.75 -5.99 2.50
CA VAL A 96 8.66 -7.43 2.81
C VAL A 96 9.13 -8.27 1.63
N ALA A 97 9.73 -9.42 1.90
CA ALA A 97 10.15 -10.36 0.86
C ALA A 97 9.00 -11.32 0.51
N LYS A 98 8.52 -11.30 -0.74
CA LYS A 98 7.45 -12.21 -1.21
C LYS A 98 7.80 -13.67 -1.01
N ASN A 99 9.06 -14.03 -1.32
CA ASN A 99 9.53 -15.42 -1.16
C ASN A 99 9.50 -15.85 0.31
N ALA A 100 9.82 -14.95 1.26
CA ALA A 100 9.72 -15.24 2.69
C ALA A 100 8.25 -15.47 3.11
N LEU A 101 7.32 -14.61 2.65
CA LEU A 101 5.88 -14.80 2.89
C LEU A 101 5.41 -16.17 2.39
N HIS A 102 5.80 -16.56 1.18
CA HIS A 102 5.43 -17.85 0.60
C HIS A 102 6.03 -19.03 1.37
N LEU A 103 7.30 -18.95 1.82
CA LEU A 103 7.94 -19.96 2.67
C LEU A 103 7.21 -20.12 4.01
N ALA A 104 6.66 -19.03 4.55
CA ALA A 104 5.82 -19.05 5.75
C ALA A 104 4.40 -19.59 5.51
N GLY A 105 4.04 -19.90 4.26
CA GLY A 105 2.71 -20.39 3.89
C GLY A 105 1.69 -19.31 3.52
N HIS A 106 2.09 -18.05 3.52
CA HIS A 106 1.23 -16.92 3.19
C HIS A 106 1.29 -16.60 1.71
N LYS A 107 0.28 -17.03 0.94
CA LYS A 107 0.20 -16.87 -0.52
C LYS A 107 -0.34 -15.50 -0.91
N PHE A 108 0.41 -14.45 -0.58
CA PHE A 108 0.11 -13.08 -1.00
C PHE A 108 1.18 -12.60 -1.99
N ASN A 109 0.77 -11.84 -3.02
CA ASN A 109 1.68 -11.24 -3.99
C ASN A 109 2.41 -10.00 -3.44
N GLY A 110 1.96 -9.48 -2.30
CA GLY A 110 2.56 -8.34 -1.61
C GLY A 110 1.70 -7.85 -0.45
N GLN A 111 2.09 -6.71 0.10
CA GLN A 111 1.41 -6.13 1.28
C GLN A 111 0.01 -5.62 0.95
N THR A 112 -0.23 -5.15 -0.28
CA THR A 112 -1.53 -4.62 -0.70
C THR A 112 -2.64 -5.65 -0.55
N GLU A 113 -2.37 -6.92 -0.89
CA GLU A 113 -3.34 -8.00 -0.76
C GLU A 113 -3.59 -8.37 0.73
N ILE A 114 -2.56 -8.23 1.58
CA ILE A 114 -2.72 -8.40 3.03
C ILE A 114 -3.60 -7.27 3.58
N LEU A 115 -3.28 -6.02 3.24
CA LEU A 115 -4.07 -4.86 3.65
C LEU A 115 -5.52 -4.96 3.14
N GLN A 116 -5.71 -5.34 1.86
CA GLN A 116 -7.03 -5.59 1.28
C GLN A 116 -7.82 -6.60 2.10
N LYS A 117 -7.18 -7.72 2.47
CA LYS A 117 -7.86 -8.80 3.21
C LYS A 117 -8.30 -8.39 4.61
N TYR A 118 -7.52 -7.57 5.30
CA TYR A 118 -7.75 -7.27 6.72
C TYR A 118 -8.30 -5.88 7.01
N LEU A 119 -8.25 -4.94 6.06
CA LEU A 119 -8.81 -3.59 6.22
C LEU A 119 -10.09 -3.36 5.44
N ALA A 120 -10.28 -4.05 4.32
CA ALA A 120 -11.47 -3.82 3.51
C ALA A 120 -12.73 -4.36 4.19
N HIS A 121 -13.79 -3.58 4.14
CA HIS A 121 -15.12 -3.94 4.62
C HIS A 121 -16.07 -4.16 3.43
N GLY A 122 -16.75 -5.29 3.39
CA GLY A 122 -17.66 -5.64 2.30
C GLY A 122 -16.93 -5.75 0.97
N ASN A 123 -17.42 -5.05 -0.05
CA ASN A 123 -16.86 -5.07 -1.42
C ASN A 123 -15.79 -4.00 -1.68
N GLN A 124 -15.29 -3.31 -0.64
CA GLN A 124 -14.26 -2.30 -0.81
C GLN A 124 -12.97 -2.90 -1.36
N LEU A 125 -12.34 -2.20 -2.29
CA LEU A 125 -11.05 -2.59 -2.87
C LEU A 125 -9.95 -1.63 -2.41
N ALA A 126 -8.76 -2.17 -2.12
CA ALA A 126 -7.59 -1.34 -1.90
C ALA A 126 -7.13 -0.77 -3.25
N GLU A 127 -7.14 0.54 -3.37
CA GLU A 127 -6.65 1.23 -4.55
C GLU A 127 -5.17 1.60 -4.42
N MET A 128 -4.47 1.65 -5.55
CA MET A 128 -3.07 2.07 -5.59
C MET A 128 -2.97 3.45 -6.23
N LEU A 129 -2.58 4.41 -5.41
CA LEU A 129 -2.37 5.80 -5.81
C LEU A 129 -0.89 6.16 -5.66
N PHE A 130 -0.24 6.57 -6.74
CA PHE A 130 1.07 7.20 -6.69
C PHE A 130 0.90 8.70 -6.48
N VAL A 131 1.71 9.26 -5.58
CA VAL A 131 1.68 10.69 -5.25
C VAL A 131 3.09 11.27 -5.37
N ALA A 132 3.24 12.31 -6.20
CA ALA A 132 4.48 13.05 -6.39
C ALA A 132 4.16 14.56 -6.40
N GLY A 133 4.30 15.21 -5.26
CA GLY A 133 3.87 16.60 -5.09
C GLY A 133 2.38 16.75 -5.37
N ASN A 134 2.04 17.56 -6.36
CA ASN A 134 0.64 17.76 -6.79
C ASN A 134 0.18 16.78 -7.87
N PHE A 135 1.06 15.95 -8.37
CA PHE A 135 0.73 14.93 -9.37
C PHE A 135 0.33 13.63 -8.69
N ARG A 136 -0.76 13.04 -9.15
CA ARG A 136 -1.30 11.79 -8.61
C ARG A 136 -1.71 10.87 -9.76
N VAL A 137 -1.39 9.58 -9.63
CA VAL A 137 -1.74 8.56 -10.64
C VAL A 137 -2.44 7.41 -9.94
N LEU A 138 -3.70 7.18 -10.33
CA LEU A 138 -4.47 6.01 -9.93
C LEU A 138 -4.31 4.92 -11.00
N LEU A 139 -4.05 3.68 -10.57
CA LEU A 139 -4.02 2.55 -11.46
C LEU A 139 -5.41 1.92 -11.59
N LEU A 140 -5.91 1.79 -12.81
CA LEU A 140 -7.17 1.05 -13.05
C LEU A 140 -7.00 -0.45 -12.81
N THR A 141 -5.84 -1.03 -13.19
CA THR A 141 -5.53 -2.44 -12.97
C THR A 141 -4.15 -2.61 -12.36
N ARG A 142 -3.89 -3.76 -11.71
CA ARG A 142 -2.60 -4.11 -11.07
C ARG A 142 -2.28 -5.57 -11.34
N HIS A 143 -1.01 -5.86 -11.66
CA HIS A 143 -0.49 -7.22 -11.80
C HIS A 143 -1.28 -8.12 -12.78
N VAL A 144 -1.84 -7.50 -13.83
CA VAL A 144 -2.52 -8.18 -14.92
C VAL A 144 -1.68 -8.03 -16.19
N ALA A 145 -1.51 -9.09 -16.97
CA ALA A 145 -0.82 -8.97 -18.26
C ALA A 145 -1.61 -8.05 -19.19
N LEU A 146 -0.94 -7.21 -19.97
CA LEU A 146 -1.59 -6.22 -20.83
C LEU A 146 -2.70 -6.83 -21.72
N LYS A 147 -2.43 -8.00 -22.28
CA LYS A 147 -3.38 -8.74 -23.13
C LYS A 147 -4.61 -9.28 -22.42
N ASP A 148 -4.53 -9.38 -21.08
CA ASP A 148 -5.58 -9.97 -20.24
C ASP A 148 -6.37 -8.88 -19.47
N ILE A 149 -6.11 -7.59 -19.78
CA ILE A 149 -6.84 -6.50 -19.17
C ILE A 149 -8.26 -6.47 -19.70
N VAL A 150 -9.23 -6.54 -18.80
CA VAL A 150 -10.65 -6.34 -19.11
C VAL A 150 -11.08 -5.05 -18.41
N LEU A 151 -11.39 -4.03 -19.22
CA LEU A 151 -11.97 -2.79 -18.72
C LEU A 151 -13.50 -2.88 -18.75
N THR A 152 -14.14 -2.27 -17.76
CA THR A 152 -15.59 -2.03 -17.79
C THR A 152 -15.87 -0.57 -17.41
N LYS A 153 -16.96 -0.03 -17.91
CA LYS A 153 -17.40 1.32 -17.57
C LYS A 153 -17.57 1.48 -16.04
N ASP A 154 -18.25 0.53 -15.43
CA ASP A 154 -18.55 0.57 -13.99
C ASP A 154 -17.28 0.54 -13.13
N MET A 155 -16.28 -0.26 -13.51
CA MET A 155 -14.99 -0.27 -12.83
C MET A 155 -14.31 1.11 -12.85
N VAL A 156 -14.36 1.82 -13.98
CA VAL A 156 -13.79 3.17 -14.10
C VAL A 156 -14.57 4.16 -13.23
N VAL A 157 -15.89 4.13 -13.32
CA VAL A 157 -16.78 5.02 -12.57
C VAL A 157 -16.61 4.83 -11.06
N GLU A 158 -16.69 3.59 -10.56
CA GLU A 158 -16.53 3.29 -9.14
C GLU A 158 -15.19 3.77 -8.59
N LYS A 159 -14.08 3.50 -9.32
CA LYS A 159 -12.74 3.92 -8.89
C LYS A 159 -12.61 5.43 -8.78
N ILE A 160 -13.16 6.18 -9.74
CA ILE A 160 -13.10 7.64 -9.72
C ILE A 160 -13.96 8.21 -8.59
N LEU A 161 -15.17 7.68 -8.36
CA LEU A 161 -16.04 8.12 -7.27
C LEU A 161 -15.39 7.84 -5.91
N ASN A 162 -14.85 6.64 -5.70
CA ASN A 162 -14.12 6.30 -4.48
C ASN A 162 -12.93 7.24 -4.24
N LEU A 163 -12.18 7.57 -5.30
CA LEU A 163 -11.04 8.47 -5.19
C LEU A 163 -11.48 9.93 -4.92
N LYS A 164 -12.57 10.38 -5.50
CA LYS A 164 -13.17 11.70 -5.22
C LYS A 164 -13.53 11.82 -3.73
N ASP A 165 -14.23 10.82 -3.18
CA ASP A 165 -14.59 10.77 -1.77
C ASP A 165 -13.35 10.72 -0.85
N PHE A 166 -12.35 9.95 -1.23
CA PHE A 166 -11.09 9.89 -0.51
C PHE A 166 -10.36 11.23 -0.49
N PHE A 167 -10.32 11.95 -1.61
CA PHE A 167 -9.71 13.28 -1.68
C PHE A 167 -10.44 14.31 -0.82
N ALA A 168 -11.76 14.32 -0.85
CA ALA A 168 -12.55 15.19 -0.01
C ALA A 168 -12.27 14.92 1.48
N LYS A 169 -12.29 13.65 1.88
CA LYS A 169 -12.16 13.22 3.28
C LYS A 169 -10.75 13.38 3.85
N HIS A 170 -9.72 13.06 3.06
CA HIS A 170 -8.35 12.92 3.57
C HIS A 170 -7.38 14.01 3.09
N PHE A 171 -7.67 14.67 1.98
CA PHE A 171 -6.85 15.74 1.42
C PHE A 171 -7.55 17.12 1.45
N GLY A 172 -8.82 17.17 1.83
CA GLY A 172 -9.60 18.42 1.81
C GLY A 172 -9.88 18.96 0.39
N ILE A 173 -9.78 18.09 -0.63
CA ILE A 173 -10.00 18.44 -2.04
C ILE A 173 -11.42 17.99 -2.42
N SER A 174 -12.39 18.91 -2.41
CA SER A 174 -13.79 18.61 -2.71
C SER A 174 -14.07 18.45 -4.21
N GLU A 175 -13.34 19.18 -5.05
CA GLU A 175 -13.53 19.20 -6.51
C GLU A 175 -12.21 18.82 -7.24
N PRO A 176 -11.78 17.55 -7.17
CA PRO A 176 -10.59 17.09 -7.86
C PRO A 176 -10.84 17.04 -9.37
N ARG A 177 -9.82 17.44 -10.13
CA ARG A 177 -9.84 17.29 -11.59
C ARG A 177 -9.16 15.99 -11.97
N PHE A 178 -9.86 15.16 -12.73
CA PHE A 178 -9.34 13.89 -13.24
C PHE A 178 -9.03 13.98 -14.73
N ALA A 179 -7.94 13.37 -15.13
CA ALA A 179 -7.62 13.10 -16.53
C ALA A 179 -7.53 11.59 -16.73
N LEU A 180 -8.27 11.05 -17.68
CA LEU A 180 -8.23 9.66 -18.06
C LEU A 180 -7.31 9.51 -19.28
N CYS A 181 -6.26 8.68 -19.16
CA CYS A 181 -5.38 8.39 -20.29
C CYS A 181 -6.07 7.46 -21.29
N GLY A 182 -5.71 7.55 -22.57
CA GLY A 182 -6.11 6.56 -23.56
C GLY A 182 -5.59 5.16 -23.18
N PHE A 183 -6.34 4.15 -23.53
CA PHE A 183 -5.98 2.75 -23.36
C PHE A 183 -5.18 2.26 -24.58
N ASN A 184 -5.69 2.58 -25.78
CA ASN A 184 -5.04 2.24 -27.03
C ASN A 184 -4.10 3.35 -27.52
N PRO A 185 -3.12 3.03 -28.39
CA PRO A 185 -2.36 4.04 -29.11
C PRO A 185 -3.29 5.04 -29.82
N HIS A 186 -2.93 6.33 -29.79
CA HIS A 186 -3.75 7.42 -30.38
C HIS A 186 -5.20 7.41 -29.94
N SER A 187 -5.50 6.94 -28.71
CA SER A 187 -6.86 6.81 -28.17
C SER A 187 -7.81 6.01 -29.07
N GLY A 188 -7.26 4.94 -29.69
CA GLY A 188 -8.03 4.02 -30.54
C GLY A 188 -8.25 4.49 -31.98
N GLU A 189 -7.89 5.74 -32.34
CA GLU A 189 -7.97 6.30 -33.69
C GLU A 189 -9.33 6.00 -34.37
N ASP A 190 -10.39 6.53 -33.75
CA ASP A 190 -11.80 6.31 -34.15
C ASP A 190 -12.23 4.83 -34.22
N GLY A 191 -11.56 3.95 -33.44
CA GLY A 191 -11.86 2.53 -33.33
C GLY A 191 -11.03 1.63 -34.28
N ILE A 192 -10.07 2.21 -35.01
CA ILE A 192 -9.17 1.45 -35.91
C ILE A 192 -8.19 0.60 -35.08
N LEU A 193 -7.66 1.15 -33.96
CA LEU A 193 -6.68 0.51 -33.09
C LEU A 193 -7.30 -0.12 -31.82
N GLY A 194 -8.62 -0.14 -31.72
CA GLY A 194 -9.38 -0.64 -30.58
C GLY A 194 -10.56 0.26 -30.28
N ARG A 195 -11.57 -0.26 -29.60
CA ARG A 195 -12.83 0.44 -29.35
C ARG A 195 -13.07 0.76 -27.87
N GLU A 196 -12.12 0.46 -26.98
CA GLU A 196 -12.25 0.62 -25.55
C GLU A 196 -12.51 2.09 -25.15
N GLU A 197 -11.92 3.03 -25.88
CA GLU A 197 -12.20 4.46 -25.69
C GLU A 197 -13.65 4.79 -25.99
N ILE A 198 -14.19 4.31 -27.12
CA ILE A 198 -15.55 4.60 -27.59
C ILE A 198 -16.58 3.89 -26.72
N ASP A 199 -16.36 2.58 -26.46
CA ASP A 199 -17.37 1.71 -25.88
C ASP A 199 -17.34 1.71 -24.34
N ILE A 200 -16.22 2.14 -23.72
CA ILE A 200 -16.00 2.05 -22.26
C ILE A 200 -15.59 3.40 -21.65
N LEU A 201 -14.46 3.97 -22.10
CA LEU A 201 -13.86 5.11 -21.40
C LEU A 201 -14.67 6.40 -21.59
N MET A 202 -15.10 6.70 -22.81
CA MET A 202 -15.95 7.89 -23.08
C MET A 202 -17.31 7.81 -22.38
N PRO A 203 -18.05 6.68 -22.41
CA PRO A 203 -19.25 6.51 -21.59
C PRO A 203 -19.00 6.72 -20.08
N ALA A 204 -17.89 6.21 -19.52
CA ALA A 204 -17.53 6.43 -18.12
C ALA A 204 -17.29 7.92 -17.82
N VAL A 205 -16.52 8.61 -18.68
CA VAL A 205 -16.27 10.06 -18.54
C VAL A 205 -17.55 10.87 -18.62
N ASN A 206 -18.46 10.50 -19.52
CA ASN A 206 -19.75 11.21 -19.67
C ASN A 206 -20.66 11.02 -18.44
N GLU A 207 -20.63 9.86 -17.79
CA GLU A 207 -21.38 9.61 -16.56
C GLU A 207 -20.82 10.38 -15.36
N LEU A 208 -19.50 10.63 -15.34
CA LEU A 208 -18.81 11.32 -14.24
C LEU A 208 -18.83 12.86 -14.34
N ARG A 209 -19.33 13.43 -15.43
CA ARG A 209 -19.47 14.87 -15.64
C ARG A 209 -20.76 15.41 -15.06
#